data_b2d7f7938ef77629002cec55ad3587d5
#
_entry.id   b2d7f7938ef77629002cec55ad3587d5
#
_cell.length_a   1.000
_cell.length_b   1.000
_cell.length_c   1.000
_cell.angle_alpha   90.00
_cell.angle_beta   90.00
_cell.angle_gamma   90.00
#
_symmetry.space_group_name_H-M   'P 1'
#
loop_
_entity.id
_entity.type
_entity.pdbx_description
1 polymer ?
#
loop_
_entity_poly.entity_id
_entity_poly.type
_entity_poly.pdbx_seq_one_letter_code
_entity_poly.pdbx_strand_id
1 'polypeptide(L)'
;MGEGKKRVQFIMLDTRYDRSALVKASEPPPVMIPVVPPMPTTPILNATSNPAELKADDKAPPVPAPAPAAPKVIPPPPMPKMYVTNDDPKARVLSADQWKWLEGELKKPAELRIIVSSIQVIADDHGFEKWGNFPLERKKFLDLLNKNNIRNAVVLSGDRHLAAIAKIQLNKKTDLYDITSSALNRPSPAKELEVDQTYVGPSYLGINFGLATIDWS
;
A
#
# COMPACT_ATOMS: atom_id res chain seq x y z
N MET A 1 -8.10 11.15 23.27
CA MET A 1 -9.27 10.41 23.80
C MET A 1 -8.74 9.34 24.75
N GLY A 2 -9.47 8.97 25.80
CA GLY A 2 -9.08 8.01 26.84
C GLY A 2 -8.30 8.63 27.98
N GLU A 3 -8.23 7.92 29.09
CA GLU A 3 -7.58 8.35 30.33
C GLU A 3 -6.48 7.36 30.76
N GLY A 4 -5.55 7.83 31.57
CA GLY A 4 -4.47 7.00 32.13
C GLY A 4 -3.59 6.38 31.03
N LYS A 5 -3.51 5.04 31.01
CA LYS A 5 -2.73 4.25 30.04
C LYS A 5 -3.53 3.81 28.78
N LYS A 6 -4.66 4.45 28.49
CA LYS A 6 -5.54 4.11 27.35
C LYS A 6 -5.79 5.33 26.45
N ARG A 7 -4.77 6.18 26.25
CA ARG A 7 -4.89 7.41 25.46
C ARG A 7 -4.61 7.13 23.98
N VAL A 8 -5.56 7.51 23.14
CA VAL A 8 -5.38 7.55 21.68
C VAL A 8 -5.22 9.00 21.25
N GLN A 9 -4.12 9.31 20.57
CA GLN A 9 -3.88 10.61 19.97
C GLN A 9 -4.17 10.55 18.48
N PHE A 10 -5.04 11.43 17.98
CA PHE A 10 -5.27 11.63 16.56
C PHE A 10 -4.48 12.88 16.12
N ILE A 11 -3.64 12.72 15.10
CA ILE A 11 -2.83 13.78 14.49
C ILE A 11 -3.25 13.87 13.02
N MET A 12 -4.03 14.88 12.67
CA MET A 12 -4.48 15.10 11.29
C MET A 12 -3.56 16.08 10.59
N LEU A 13 -2.87 15.63 9.55
CA LEU A 13 -1.94 16.45 8.77
C LEU A 13 -2.69 17.11 7.60
N ASP A 14 -2.52 18.42 7.44
CA ASP A 14 -2.93 19.10 6.22
C ASP A 14 -1.81 18.95 5.16
N THR A 15 -2.00 17.99 4.28
CA THR A 15 -1.05 17.68 3.21
C THR A 15 -1.45 18.34 1.88
N ARG A 16 -2.33 19.34 1.91
CA ARG A 16 -2.87 19.98 0.70
C ARG A 16 -2.60 21.48 0.64
N TYR A 17 -2.84 22.20 1.70
CA TYR A 17 -2.87 23.68 1.69
C TYR A 17 -1.51 24.30 1.34
N ASP A 18 -0.45 23.87 2.03
CA ASP A 18 0.91 24.42 1.86
C ASP A 18 1.83 23.56 0.98
N ARG A 19 1.30 22.48 0.43
CA ARG A 19 2.11 21.56 -0.35
C ARG A 19 2.62 22.18 -1.65
N SER A 20 3.89 21.96 -1.96
CA SER A 20 4.50 22.33 -3.24
C SER A 20 3.83 21.58 -4.42
N ALA A 21 3.94 22.19 -5.60
CA ALA A 21 3.43 21.55 -6.81
C ALA A 21 4.11 20.20 -7.08
N LEU A 22 3.33 19.25 -7.58
CA LEU A 22 3.85 17.98 -8.08
C LEU A 22 4.59 18.18 -9.40
N VAL A 23 5.68 17.46 -9.56
CA VAL A 23 6.43 17.42 -10.83
C VAL A 23 5.84 16.32 -11.70
N LYS A 24 5.27 16.71 -12.85
CA LYS A 24 4.76 15.74 -13.82
C LYS A 24 5.91 14.94 -14.44
N ALA A 25 5.70 13.65 -14.63
CA ALA A 25 6.61 12.86 -15.46
C ALA A 25 6.57 13.39 -16.89
N SER A 26 7.73 13.45 -17.55
CA SER A 26 7.75 13.60 -19.02
C SER A 26 6.98 12.43 -19.61
N GLU A 27 6.14 12.67 -20.64
CA GLU A 27 5.41 11.58 -21.28
C GLU A 27 6.39 10.46 -21.68
N PRO A 28 6.14 9.22 -21.26
CA PRO A 28 6.95 8.12 -21.76
C PRO A 28 6.77 8.03 -23.28
N PRO A 29 7.82 7.67 -24.04
CA PRO A 29 7.66 7.41 -25.45
C PRO A 29 6.53 6.38 -25.64
N PRO A 30 5.73 6.47 -26.71
CA PRO A 30 4.61 5.57 -26.94
C PRO A 30 5.10 4.12 -26.86
N VAL A 31 4.60 3.38 -25.86
CA VAL A 31 4.92 1.96 -25.72
C VAL A 31 4.29 1.25 -26.92
N MET A 32 5.13 0.81 -27.85
CA MET A 32 4.71 -0.13 -28.88
C MET A 32 4.32 -1.43 -28.15
N ILE A 33 3.04 -1.62 -27.92
CA ILE A 33 2.51 -2.87 -27.38
C ILE A 33 2.75 -3.93 -28.47
N PRO A 34 3.59 -4.95 -28.22
CA PRO A 34 3.70 -6.05 -29.16
C PRO A 34 2.29 -6.66 -29.32
N VAL A 35 1.81 -6.73 -30.54
CA VAL A 35 0.59 -7.45 -30.84
C VAL A 35 0.86 -8.93 -30.55
N VAL A 36 0.44 -9.38 -29.37
CA VAL A 36 0.49 -10.80 -29.01
C VAL A 36 -0.53 -11.50 -29.91
N PRO A 37 -0.11 -12.44 -30.78
CA PRO A 37 -1.07 -13.20 -31.55
C PRO A 37 -2.03 -13.94 -30.61
N PRO A 38 -3.32 -14.10 -30.98
CA PRO A 38 -4.27 -14.80 -30.13
C PRO A 38 -3.78 -16.20 -29.85
N MET A 39 -3.72 -16.56 -28.57
CA MET A 39 -3.37 -17.93 -28.18
C MET A 39 -4.40 -18.91 -28.76
N PRO A 40 -3.96 -20.06 -29.31
CA PRO A 40 -4.89 -21.08 -29.77
C PRO A 40 -5.77 -21.54 -28.60
N THR A 41 -7.09 -21.39 -28.76
CA THR A 41 -8.07 -21.89 -27.82
C THR A 41 -8.05 -23.41 -27.86
N THR A 42 -7.48 -24.05 -26.85
CA THR A 42 -7.66 -25.49 -26.62
C THR A 42 -9.12 -25.76 -26.28
N PRO A 43 -9.77 -26.76 -26.90
CA PRO A 43 -11.14 -27.11 -26.58
C PRO A 43 -11.23 -27.58 -25.12
N ILE A 44 -12.17 -27.03 -24.36
CA ILE A 44 -12.50 -27.52 -23.04
C ILE A 44 -13.19 -28.86 -23.23
N LEU A 45 -12.51 -29.95 -22.89
CA LEU A 45 -13.13 -31.29 -22.78
C LEU A 45 -14.12 -31.26 -21.61
N ASN A 46 -15.42 -31.28 -21.93
CA ASN A 46 -16.47 -31.49 -20.97
C ASN A 46 -16.35 -32.94 -20.41
N ALA A 47 -15.85 -33.04 -19.19
CA ALA A 47 -15.91 -34.29 -18.44
C ALA A 47 -17.26 -34.38 -17.75
N THR A 48 -18.24 -35.00 -18.41
CA THR A 48 -19.41 -35.59 -17.74
C THR A 48 -19.01 -36.98 -17.26
N SER A 49 -18.67 -37.15 -16.00
CA SER A 49 -18.51 -38.45 -15.38
C SER A 49 -19.65 -38.70 -14.41
N ASN A 50 -20.40 -39.77 -14.75
CA ASN A 50 -21.45 -40.37 -13.96
C ASN A 50 -20.84 -41.14 -12.77
N PRO A 51 -21.34 -41.04 -11.54
CA PRO A 51 -20.79 -41.79 -10.40
C PRO A 51 -21.50 -43.13 -10.24
N ALA A 52 -20.94 -44.15 -10.82
CA ALA A 52 -21.30 -45.55 -10.43
C ALA A 52 -20.14 -46.48 -10.78
N GLU A 53 -19.79 -47.31 -9.79
CA GLU A 53 -18.86 -48.45 -9.79
C GLU A 53 -17.41 -48.19 -9.35
N LEU A 54 -17.23 -48.19 -8.03
CA LEU A 54 -15.95 -48.52 -7.39
C LEU A 54 -15.93 -50.03 -7.05
N LYS A 55 -15.13 -50.80 -7.80
CA LYS A 55 -14.65 -52.12 -7.34
C LYS A 55 -13.25 -51.92 -6.75
N ALA A 56 -13.09 -52.42 -5.54
CA ALA A 56 -11.81 -52.41 -4.81
C ALA A 56 -10.85 -53.43 -5.46
N ASP A 57 -9.66 -52.96 -5.86
CA ASP A 57 -8.48 -53.78 -6.07
C ASP A 57 -7.29 -53.11 -5.40
N ASP A 58 -6.71 -53.85 -4.44
CA ASP A 58 -5.53 -53.48 -3.66
C ASP A 58 -4.28 -53.41 -4.53
N LYS A 59 -3.94 -52.21 -5.00
CA LYS A 59 -2.57 -51.85 -5.37
C LYS A 59 -2.29 -50.40 -4.96
N ALA A 60 -1.20 -50.23 -4.17
CA ALA A 60 -0.72 -48.93 -3.75
C ALA A 60 -0.63 -47.96 -4.95
N PRO A 61 -1.12 -46.74 -4.81
CA PRO A 61 -1.06 -45.76 -5.91
C PRO A 61 0.40 -45.44 -6.27
N PRO A 62 0.70 -45.25 -7.56
CA PRO A 62 2.03 -44.84 -8.00
C PRO A 62 2.35 -43.45 -7.41
N VAL A 63 3.61 -43.30 -6.98
CA VAL A 63 4.15 -42.02 -6.48
C VAL A 63 3.89 -40.95 -7.55
N PRO A 64 3.22 -39.84 -7.21
CA PRO A 64 2.96 -38.78 -8.19
C PRO A 64 4.28 -38.22 -8.71
N ALA A 65 4.36 -38.06 -10.03
CA ALA A 65 5.49 -37.39 -10.68
C ALA A 65 5.69 -35.98 -10.08
N PRO A 66 6.94 -35.46 -9.95
CA PRO A 66 7.19 -34.15 -9.42
C PRO A 66 6.39 -33.11 -10.22
N ALA A 67 5.65 -32.27 -9.50
CA ALA A 67 4.85 -31.22 -10.10
C ALA A 67 5.72 -30.36 -11.04
N PRO A 68 5.24 -29.95 -12.21
CA PRO A 68 5.96 -29.05 -13.08
C PRO A 68 6.31 -27.76 -12.32
N ALA A 69 7.55 -27.28 -12.50
CA ALA A 69 8.01 -26.05 -11.86
C ALA A 69 7.00 -24.94 -12.11
N ALA A 70 6.61 -24.24 -11.03
CA ALA A 70 5.68 -23.13 -11.12
C ALA A 70 6.16 -22.14 -12.20
N PRO A 71 5.28 -21.64 -13.05
CA PRO A 71 5.68 -20.67 -14.09
C PRO A 71 6.32 -19.47 -13.41
N LYS A 72 7.48 -19.03 -13.94
CA LYS A 72 8.14 -17.82 -13.48
C LYS A 72 7.16 -16.66 -13.69
N VAL A 73 6.64 -16.13 -12.59
CA VAL A 73 5.79 -14.92 -12.62
C VAL A 73 6.69 -13.79 -13.07
N ILE A 74 6.53 -13.35 -14.31
CA ILE A 74 7.17 -12.12 -14.81
C ILE A 74 6.41 -10.99 -14.11
N PRO A 75 7.08 -10.12 -13.32
CA PRO A 75 6.40 -9.00 -12.68
C PRO A 75 5.76 -8.13 -13.79
N PRO A 76 4.54 -7.61 -13.56
CA PRO A 76 3.89 -6.73 -14.51
C PRO A 76 4.80 -5.51 -14.78
N PRO A 77 4.75 -4.94 -15.99
CA PRO A 77 5.51 -3.74 -16.30
C PRO A 77 5.13 -2.63 -15.34
N PRO A 78 6.08 -1.79 -14.88
CA PRO A 78 5.81 -0.71 -13.98
C PRO A 78 4.73 0.21 -14.55
N MET A 79 3.75 0.58 -13.71
CA MET A 79 2.70 1.51 -14.12
C MET A 79 3.31 2.85 -14.58
N PRO A 80 2.77 3.48 -15.63
CA PRO A 80 3.25 4.78 -16.08
C PRO A 80 3.18 5.78 -14.94
N LYS A 81 4.30 6.41 -14.61
CA LYS A 81 4.38 7.41 -13.55
C LYS A 81 3.74 8.70 -14.02
N MET A 82 2.71 9.16 -13.32
CA MET A 82 2.08 10.45 -13.55
C MET A 82 2.91 11.59 -12.96
N TYR A 83 3.56 11.31 -11.83
CA TYR A 83 4.42 12.24 -11.11
C TYR A 83 5.77 11.60 -10.79
N VAL A 84 6.81 12.44 -10.79
CA VAL A 84 8.17 12.09 -10.38
C VAL A 84 8.53 12.81 -9.08
N THR A 85 9.70 12.51 -8.52
CA THR A 85 10.20 13.16 -7.32
C THR A 85 10.48 14.64 -7.55
N ASN A 86 10.18 15.44 -6.54
CA ASN A 86 10.59 16.84 -6.43
C ASN A 86 11.70 16.92 -5.39
N ASP A 87 12.94 16.97 -5.86
CA ASP A 87 14.14 16.98 -5.02
C ASP A 87 14.59 18.42 -4.63
N ASP A 88 13.78 19.43 -4.95
CA ASP A 88 14.04 20.80 -4.50
C ASP A 88 14.04 20.85 -2.97
N PRO A 89 15.13 21.31 -2.33
CA PRO A 89 15.19 21.44 -0.86
C PRO A 89 14.12 22.37 -0.26
N LYS A 90 13.49 23.20 -1.09
CA LYS A 90 12.39 24.08 -0.69
C LYS A 90 11.01 23.43 -0.88
N ALA A 91 10.95 22.30 -1.59
CA ALA A 91 9.70 21.58 -1.77
C ALA A 91 9.21 21.03 -0.42
N ARG A 92 7.90 21.12 -0.19
CA ARG A 92 7.30 20.75 1.09
C ARG A 92 5.96 20.05 0.92
N VAL A 93 5.65 19.20 1.87
CA VAL A 93 4.31 18.63 2.07
C VAL A 93 3.58 19.40 3.16
N LEU A 94 4.27 19.73 4.26
CA LEU A 94 3.72 20.48 5.39
C LEU A 94 4.37 21.86 5.49
N SER A 95 3.63 22.85 6.00
CA SER A 95 4.19 24.16 6.33
C SER A 95 5.18 24.06 7.51
N ALA A 96 6.02 25.10 7.65
CA ALA A 96 6.96 25.19 8.77
C ALA A 96 6.24 25.18 10.13
N ASP A 97 5.09 25.86 10.21
CA ASP A 97 4.28 25.90 11.44
C ASP A 97 3.67 24.55 11.75
N GLN A 98 3.21 23.82 10.73
CA GLN A 98 2.67 22.48 10.90
C GLN A 98 3.75 21.49 11.34
N TRP A 99 4.98 21.60 10.82
CA TRP A 99 6.12 20.81 11.29
C TRP A 99 6.43 21.07 12.77
N LYS A 100 6.45 22.35 13.19
CA LYS A 100 6.68 22.74 14.58
C LYS A 100 5.58 22.20 15.50
N TRP A 101 4.32 22.33 15.06
CA TRP A 101 3.17 21.78 15.77
C TRP A 101 3.27 20.25 15.91
N LEU A 102 3.55 19.53 14.82
CA LEU A 102 3.69 18.08 14.81
C LEU A 102 4.79 17.60 15.79
N GLU A 103 5.95 18.28 15.79
CA GLU A 103 7.02 17.97 16.74
C GLU A 103 6.55 18.15 18.20
N GLY A 104 5.74 19.16 18.46
CA GLY A 104 5.14 19.39 19.78
C GLY A 104 4.12 18.29 20.15
N GLU A 105 3.28 17.89 19.21
CA GLU A 105 2.28 16.83 19.43
C GLU A 105 2.91 15.46 19.71
N LEU A 106 3.98 15.12 19.02
CA LEU A 106 4.67 13.84 19.20
C LEU A 106 5.37 13.71 20.58
N LYS A 107 5.61 14.82 21.27
CA LYS A 107 6.16 14.81 22.64
C LYS A 107 5.09 14.55 23.71
N LYS A 108 3.80 14.69 23.38
CA LYS A 108 2.71 14.43 24.30
C LYS A 108 2.57 12.92 24.54
N PRO A 109 2.21 12.50 25.76
CA PRO A 109 2.05 11.08 26.05
C PRO A 109 0.81 10.51 25.33
N ALA A 110 0.97 9.36 24.70
CA ALA A 110 -0.12 8.58 24.12
C ALA A 110 0.30 7.10 24.03
N GLU A 111 -0.63 6.20 24.23
CA GLU A 111 -0.44 4.75 24.10
C GLU A 111 -0.61 4.28 22.65
N LEU A 112 -1.42 5.00 21.86
CA LEU A 112 -1.56 4.80 20.42
C LEU A 112 -1.65 6.17 19.74
N ARG A 113 -0.95 6.31 18.62
CA ARG A 113 -1.04 7.47 17.73
C ARG A 113 -1.61 7.07 16.38
N ILE A 114 -2.66 7.74 15.98
CA ILE A 114 -3.25 7.62 14.65
C ILE A 114 -2.91 8.89 13.90
N ILE A 115 -1.99 8.78 12.94
CA ILE A 115 -1.58 9.91 12.10
C ILE A 115 -2.34 9.83 10.79
N VAL A 116 -3.14 10.84 10.50
CA VAL A 116 -3.98 10.89 9.30
C VAL A 116 -3.31 11.76 8.25
N SER A 117 -3.13 11.21 7.07
CA SER A 117 -2.60 11.88 5.88
C SER A 117 -3.58 11.71 4.71
N SER A 118 -3.81 12.74 3.92
CA SER A 118 -4.71 12.60 2.76
C SER A 118 -4.13 11.73 1.65
N ILE A 119 -2.81 11.51 1.62
CA ILE A 119 -2.07 10.72 0.63
C ILE A 119 -1.14 9.72 1.32
N GLN A 120 -0.78 8.65 0.62
CA GLN A 120 0.09 7.61 1.16
C GLN A 120 1.47 8.13 1.56
N VAL A 121 1.95 7.67 2.71
CA VAL A 121 3.26 8.01 3.27
C VAL A 121 4.30 6.96 2.90
N ILE A 122 3.93 5.67 2.93
CA ILE A 122 4.87 4.55 2.81
C ILE A 122 4.97 4.04 1.37
N ALA A 123 3.84 3.70 0.74
CA ALA A 123 3.83 3.17 -0.62
C ALA A 123 4.50 4.13 -1.61
N ASP A 124 5.36 3.60 -2.51
CA ASP A 124 6.24 4.42 -3.35
C ASP A 124 6.40 3.95 -4.80
N ASP A 125 5.98 2.73 -5.14
CA ASP A 125 6.16 2.18 -6.49
C ASP A 125 5.14 2.70 -7.49
N HIS A 126 3.94 3.11 -7.04
CA HIS A 126 2.90 3.63 -7.94
C HIS A 126 3.24 5.03 -8.49
N GLY A 127 2.65 5.37 -9.65
CA GLY A 127 2.92 6.63 -10.35
C GLY A 127 2.11 7.84 -9.90
N PHE A 128 1.23 7.72 -8.92
CA PHE A 128 0.31 8.76 -8.47
C PHE A 128 0.88 9.61 -7.33
N GLU A 129 0.07 10.53 -6.82
CA GLU A 129 0.42 11.40 -5.71
C GLU A 129 0.69 10.63 -4.42
N LYS A 130 1.79 10.97 -3.75
CA LYS A 130 2.25 10.36 -2.50
C LYS A 130 3.33 11.21 -1.83
N TRP A 131 3.66 10.91 -0.58
CA TRP A 131 4.80 11.56 0.08
C TRP A 131 6.14 11.27 -0.61
N GLY A 132 6.27 10.13 -1.27
CA GLY A 132 7.47 9.79 -2.06
C GLY A 132 7.76 10.76 -3.21
N ASN A 133 6.78 11.57 -3.66
CA ASN A 133 7.05 12.67 -4.59
C ASN A 133 7.86 13.81 -3.95
N PHE A 134 7.97 13.85 -2.63
CA PHE A 134 8.72 14.81 -1.84
C PHE A 134 9.67 14.07 -0.88
N PRO A 135 10.75 13.45 -1.40
CA PRO A 135 11.56 12.50 -0.64
C PRO A 135 12.23 13.11 0.59
N LEU A 136 12.60 14.39 0.54
CA LEU A 136 13.19 15.10 1.66
C LEU A 136 12.19 15.32 2.81
N GLU A 137 10.94 15.65 2.48
CA GLU A 137 9.86 15.81 3.45
C GLU A 137 9.43 14.47 4.05
N ARG A 138 9.31 13.41 3.21
CA ARG A 138 9.06 12.05 3.68
C ARG A 138 10.14 11.58 4.64
N LYS A 139 11.41 11.77 4.27
CA LYS A 139 12.54 11.45 5.14
C LYS A 139 12.46 12.19 6.46
N LYS A 140 12.18 13.50 6.43
CA LYS A 140 12.03 14.33 7.62
C LYS A 140 10.93 13.82 8.55
N PHE A 141 9.80 13.36 7.99
CA PHE A 141 8.71 12.78 8.76
C PHE A 141 9.14 11.49 9.48
N LEU A 142 9.77 10.56 8.75
CA LEU A 142 10.26 9.30 9.31
C LEU A 142 11.35 9.53 10.37
N ASP A 143 12.28 10.44 10.10
CA ASP A 143 13.33 10.83 11.05
C ASP A 143 12.73 11.46 12.33
N LEU A 144 11.66 12.26 12.21
CA LEU A 144 10.99 12.87 13.35
C LEU A 144 10.33 11.81 14.25
N LEU A 145 9.69 10.80 13.66
CA LEU A 145 9.15 9.67 14.41
C LEU A 145 10.26 8.90 15.14
N ASN A 146 11.36 8.62 14.45
CA ASN A 146 12.53 7.96 15.03
C ASN A 146 13.16 8.75 16.17
N LYS A 147 13.41 10.04 15.97
CA LYS A 147 14.01 10.94 16.95
C LYS A 147 13.20 11.01 18.25
N ASN A 148 11.88 10.99 18.13
CA ASN A 148 10.97 10.98 19.28
C ASN A 148 10.70 9.57 19.82
N ASN A 149 11.36 8.53 19.30
CA ASN A 149 11.20 7.13 19.70
C ASN A 149 9.74 6.67 19.66
N ILE A 150 9.00 7.10 18.63
CA ILE A 150 7.60 6.75 18.45
C ILE A 150 7.51 5.28 18.02
N ARG A 151 6.87 4.44 18.83
CA ARG A 151 6.75 2.99 18.60
C ARG A 151 5.30 2.52 18.46
N ASN A 152 4.36 3.41 18.64
CA ASN A 152 2.94 3.15 18.78
C ASN A 152 2.12 4.02 17.82
N ALA A 153 2.64 4.24 16.61
CA ALA A 153 1.97 5.00 15.58
C ALA A 153 1.50 4.10 14.43
N VAL A 154 0.36 4.44 13.86
CA VAL A 154 -0.16 3.96 12.60
C VAL A 154 -0.55 5.14 11.74
N VAL A 155 -0.28 5.09 10.45
CA VAL A 155 -0.74 6.08 9.48
C VAL A 155 -2.05 5.58 8.88
N LEU A 156 -3.03 6.46 8.76
CA LEU A 156 -4.23 6.25 7.94
C LEU A 156 -4.15 7.18 6.74
N SER A 157 -4.26 6.64 5.54
CA SER A 157 -4.14 7.42 4.30
C SER A 157 -5.31 7.20 3.34
N GLY A 158 -5.38 8.01 2.29
CA GLY A 158 -6.47 8.02 1.33
C GLY A 158 -6.03 8.25 -0.11
N ASP A 159 -6.91 8.88 -0.90
CA ASP A 159 -6.72 9.34 -2.28
C ASP A 159 -6.64 8.25 -3.36
N ARG A 160 -6.21 7.04 -3.04
CA ARG A 160 -5.88 5.99 -4.01
C ARG A 160 -7.07 5.24 -4.60
N HIS A 161 -8.27 5.45 -4.07
CA HIS A 161 -9.48 4.75 -4.50
C HIS A 161 -9.38 3.22 -4.41
N LEU A 162 -8.62 2.74 -3.43
CA LEU A 162 -8.40 1.33 -3.14
C LEU A 162 -8.21 1.12 -1.63
N ALA A 163 -8.08 -0.13 -1.21
CA ALA A 163 -7.55 -0.48 0.10
C ALA A 163 -6.20 -1.18 -0.04
N ALA A 164 -5.24 -0.81 0.82
CA ALA A 164 -3.93 -1.44 0.92
C ALA A 164 -3.34 -1.21 2.31
N ILE A 165 -2.45 -2.12 2.73
CA ILE A 165 -1.66 -1.97 3.95
C ILE A 165 -0.20 -1.99 3.54
N ALA A 166 0.49 -0.87 3.72
CA ALA A 166 1.92 -0.76 3.53
C ALA A 166 2.64 -0.82 4.88
N LYS A 167 3.86 -1.35 4.88
CA LYS A 167 4.69 -1.46 6.06
C LYS A 167 6.15 -1.16 5.74
N ILE A 168 6.80 -0.41 6.62
CA ILE A 168 8.27 -0.28 6.64
C ILE A 168 8.79 -0.52 8.04
N GLN A 169 10.02 -0.99 8.13
CA GLN A 169 10.74 -0.99 9.38
C GLN A 169 11.28 0.42 9.66
N LEU A 170 10.66 1.13 10.59
CA LEU A 170 11.06 2.49 10.98
C LEU A 170 12.43 2.49 11.67
N ASN A 171 12.67 1.46 12.51
CA ASN A 171 13.96 1.16 13.15
C ASN A 171 14.02 -0.33 13.51
N LYS A 172 15.15 -0.79 14.12
CA LYS A 172 15.37 -2.22 14.45
C LYS A 172 14.28 -2.87 15.32
N LYS A 173 13.39 -2.08 15.94
CA LYS A 173 12.40 -2.57 16.92
C LYS A 173 10.98 -2.13 16.62
N THR A 174 10.76 -1.36 15.54
CA THR A 174 9.46 -0.73 15.28
C THR A 174 9.14 -0.77 13.82
N ASP A 175 8.00 -1.34 13.50
CA ASP A 175 7.37 -1.24 12.19
C ASP A 175 6.39 -0.07 12.19
N LEU A 176 6.33 0.68 11.09
CA LEU A 176 5.30 1.67 10.82
C LEU A 176 4.38 1.10 9.72
N TYR A 177 3.09 1.16 9.98
CA TYR A 177 2.06 0.77 9.03
C TYR A 177 1.38 2.01 8.46
N ASP A 178 1.05 1.96 7.18
CA ASP A 178 0.23 2.94 6.47
C ASP A 178 -0.97 2.19 5.89
N ILE A 179 -2.14 2.45 6.45
CA ILE A 179 -3.39 1.78 6.10
C ILE A 179 -4.20 2.72 5.22
N THR A 180 -4.31 2.36 3.96
CA THR A 180 -5.14 3.07 2.99
C THR A 180 -6.51 2.41 2.90
N SER A 181 -7.58 3.20 3.01
CA SER A 181 -8.95 2.76 2.72
C SER A 181 -9.73 3.96 2.19
N SER A 182 -9.88 4.07 0.87
CA SER A 182 -10.31 5.31 0.23
C SER A 182 -11.27 5.12 -0.95
N ALA A 183 -12.07 4.06 -0.94
CA ALA A 183 -12.99 3.75 -2.02
C ALA A 183 -14.43 3.51 -1.55
N LEU A 184 -14.94 4.34 -0.63
CA LEU A 184 -16.30 4.16 -0.11
C LEU A 184 -17.37 4.30 -1.21
N ASN A 185 -17.21 5.24 -2.13
CA ASN A 185 -18.18 5.52 -3.18
C ASN A 185 -17.58 5.61 -4.60
N ARG A 186 -16.26 5.60 -4.70
CA ARG A 186 -15.54 5.71 -5.97
C ARG A 186 -14.32 4.79 -5.97
N PRO A 187 -14.52 3.50 -6.31
CA PRO A 187 -13.41 2.55 -6.41
C PRO A 187 -12.53 2.87 -7.62
N SER A 188 -11.31 2.33 -7.60
CA SER A 188 -10.37 2.44 -8.72
C SER A 188 -10.96 1.79 -9.99
N PRO A 189 -10.88 2.44 -11.15
CA PRO A 189 -11.26 1.83 -12.42
C PRO A 189 -10.22 0.83 -12.95
N ALA A 190 -9.09 0.67 -12.27
CA ALA A 190 -8.03 -0.24 -12.69
C ALA A 190 -8.53 -1.69 -12.70
N LYS A 191 -8.06 -2.47 -13.69
CA LYS A 191 -8.40 -3.90 -13.82
C LYS A 191 -7.38 -4.78 -13.12
N GLU A 192 -6.17 -4.29 -12.91
CA GLU A 192 -5.07 -5.00 -12.28
C GLU A 192 -4.81 -4.46 -10.87
N LEU A 193 -4.49 -5.34 -9.95
CA LEU A 193 -4.13 -4.97 -8.59
C LEU A 193 -2.88 -4.09 -8.59
N GLU A 194 -2.91 -3.04 -7.81
CA GLU A 194 -1.72 -2.24 -7.57
C GLU A 194 -0.74 -3.04 -6.70
N VAL A 195 0.51 -3.08 -7.13
CA VAL A 195 1.61 -3.76 -6.44
C VAL A 195 2.58 -2.72 -5.94
N ASP A 196 3.05 -2.89 -4.71
CA ASP A 196 4.09 -2.07 -4.09
C ASP A 196 4.94 -2.97 -3.20
N GLN A 197 6.26 -2.77 -3.19
CA GLN A 197 7.18 -3.59 -2.40
C GLN A 197 6.93 -3.49 -0.89
N THR A 198 6.29 -2.41 -0.46
CA THR A 198 5.95 -2.19 0.95
C THR A 198 4.61 -2.81 1.35
N TYR A 199 3.80 -3.30 0.42
CA TYR A 199 2.50 -3.87 0.74
C TYR A 199 2.62 -5.21 1.48
N VAL A 200 1.83 -5.37 2.53
CA VAL A 200 1.76 -6.58 3.38
C VAL A 200 0.72 -7.56 2.84
N GLY A 201 0.36 -7.49 1.59
CA GLY A 201 -0.63 -8.34 0.95
C GLY A 201 -1.17 -7.67 -0.30
N PRO A 202 -2.12 -8.27 -0.97
CA PRO A 202 -2.70 -7.68 -2.17
C PRO A 202 -3.49 -6.40 -1.84
N SER A 203 -3.46 -5.42 -2.75
CA SER A 203 -4.39 -4.30 -2.71
C SER A 203 -5.82 -4.77 -3.07
N TYR A 204 -6.83 -3.99 -2.69
CA TYR A 204 -8.23 -4.25 -3.02
C TYR A 204 -8.83 -3.05 -3.73
N LEU A 205 -9.34 -3.24 -4.95
CA LEU A 205 -9.81 -2.17 -5.83
C LEU A 205 -11.32 -1.87 -5.74
N GLY A 206 -12.08 -2.73 -5.05
CA GLY A 206 -13.53 -2.56 -4.91
C GLY A 206 -13.91 -1.51 -3.86
N ILE A 207 -15.22 -1.31 -3.70
CA ILE A 207 -15.79 -0.45 -2.64
C ILE A 207 -15.32 -0.98 -1.29
N ASN A 208 -14.77 -0.10 -0.46
CA ASN A 208 -14.18 -0.47 0.82
C ASN A 208 -14.28 0.63 1.87
N PHE A 209 -14.21 0.21 3.13
CA PHE A 209 -13.96 1.05 4.30
C PHE A 209 -13.09 0.27 5.29
N GLY A 210 -12.37 0.99 6.13
CA GLY A 210 -11.54 0.41 7.19
C GLY A 210 -12.25 0.44 8.53
N LEU A 211 -12.12 -0.65 9.30
CA LEU A 211 -12.52 -0.72 10.71
C LEU A 211 -11.29 -1.07 11.55
N ALA A 212 -10.96 -0.23 12.50
CA ALA A 212 -9.89 -0.49 13.46
C ALA A 212 -10.48 -0.72 14.86
N THR A 213 -10.14 -1.86 15.46
CA THR A 213 -10.51 -2.18 16.83
C THR A 213 -9.26 -2.08 17.70
N ILE A 214 -9.36 -1.37 18.83
CA ILE A 214 -8.27 -1.20 19.79
C ILE A 214 -8.60 -2.06 21.01
N ASP A 215 -7.79 -3.08 21.24
CA ASP A 215 -7.84 -3.88 22.45
C ASP A 215 -6.78 -3.38 23.44
N TRP A 216 -7.21 -3.14 24.68
CA TRP A 216 -6.38 -2.65 25.77
C TRP A 216 -6.09 -3.74 26.84
N SER A 217 -6.40 -5.01 26.55
CA SER A 217 -6.11 -6.13 27.45
C SER A 217 -4.62 -6.40 27.64
#